data_fe846b8bacee966f92ca08411370118d
#
_entry.id   fe846b8bacee966f92ca08411370118d
#
_cell.length_a   1.000
_cell.length_b   1.000
_cell.length_c   1.000
_cell.angle_alpha   90.00
_cell.angle_beta   90.00
_cell.angle_gamma   90.00
#
_symmetry.space_group_name_H-M   'P 1'
#
loop_
_entity.id
_entity.type
_entity.pdbx_description
1 polymer ?
#
loop_
_entity_poly.entity_id
_entity_poly.type
_entity_poly.pdbx_seq_one_letter_code
_entity_poly.pdbx_strand_id
1 'polypeptide(L)'
;LSSATIYQTFRRDTALVPVPQNLTRLSDLPATSVSKSQYGTVKGQGLVPSPSFKLSFGGTATVATKATRVDTYIPPEQSALMTKVLAPHIVDGDPILTLQSVFKNFRYSLYQPATQRDVLEEFLVRSKAGHCEYFASATVLMLRELGIPARYTVGFAIQEYEPMLDMFIVRQRHAHAWAQAFIDGKWQVIDMTPNIWADNEAAEASFLRPAIDLLSNATFAFQIWWNSQKIENYETALSILGAILVSFLLWRIFTSKQVLIKDDEHCQQRGLRQSGAQSPFYRIEE
;
A
#
# COMPACT_ATOMS: atom_id res chain seq x y z
N LEU A 1 14.81 19.53 13.11
CA LEU A 1 14.16 19.02 11.93
C LEU A 1 14.63 17.58 11.68
N SER A 2 13.68 16.65 11.63
CA SER A 2 13.94 15.26 11.22
C SER A 2 13.89 15.16 9.70
N SER A 3 14.60 14.20 9.13
CA SER A 3 14.57 13.94 7.69
C SER A 3 14.38 12.45 7.44
N ALA A 4 13.73 12.12 6.33
CA ALA A 4 13.56 10.75 5.86
C ALA A 4 13.69 10.69 4.35
N THR A 5 14.25 9.60 3.84
CA THR A 5 14.19 9.26 2.42
C THR A 5 13.07 8.25 2.21
N ILE A 6 12.17 8.55 1.29
CA ILE A 6 11.04 7.69 0.96
C ILE A 6 11.31 7.02 -0.39
N TYR A 7 11.12 5.71 -0.42
CA TYR A 7 11.09 4.91 -1.63
C TYR A 7 9.66 4.45 -1.83
N GLN A 8 9.05 4.83 -2.94
CA GLN A 8 7.64 4.54 -3.18
C GLN A 8 7.41 4.04 -4.59
N THR A 9 6.48 3.08 -4.74
CA THR A 9 6.00 2.64 -6.04
C THR A 9 4.67 3.32 -6.34
N PHE A 10 4.61 4.11 -7.40
CA PHE A 10 3.38 4.69 -7.92
C PHE A 10 2.86 3.85 -9.08
N ARG A 11 1.57 3.51 -9.03
CA ARG A 11 0.90 2.76 -10.12
C ARG A 11 0.36 3.67 -11.22
N ARG A 12 0.31 4.97 -10.97
CA ARG A 12 -0.20 6.00 -11.88
C ARG A 12 0.75 7.18 -11.87
N ASP A 13 0.79 7.89 -12.98
CA ASP A 13 1.54 9.14 -13.15
C ASP A 13 1.03 10.28 -12.27
N THR A 14 -0.21 10.18 -11.80
CA THR A 14 -0.84 11.13 -10.88
C THR A 14 -1.27 10.41 -9.62
N ALA A 15 -0.74 10.82 -8.47
CA ALA A 15 -1.05 10.20 -7.18
C ALA A 15 -0.91 11.19 -6.02
N LEU A 16 -1.51 10.82 -4.88
CA LEU A 16 -1.20 11.45 -3.60
C LEU A 16 0.13 10.93 -3.08
N VAL A 17 0.97 11.85 -2.65
CA VAL A 17 2.26 11.56 -2.05
C VAL A 17 2.07 11.50 -0.53
N PRO A 18 2.32 10.35 0.12
CA PRO A 18 2.22 10.27 1.57
C PRO A 18 3.32 11.11 2.21
N VAL A 19 2.90 12.01 3.06
CA VAL A 19 3.79 12.95 3.75
C VAL A 19 3.42 13.05 5.23
N PRO A 20 4.37 13.29 6.12
CA PRO A 20 4.07 13.53 7.53
C PRO A 20 3.29 14.85 7.71
N GLN A 21 2.48 14.90 8.76
CA GLN A 21 1.65 16.07 9.06
C GLN A 21 2.45 17.38 9.13
N ASN A 22 3.64 17.33 9.72
CA ASN A 22 4.51 18.49 9.90
C ASN A 22 5.58 18.58 8.82
N LEU A 23 5.20 18.30 7.55
CA LEU A 23 6.09 18.44 6.41
C LEU A 23 6.54 19.89 6.26
N THR A 24 7.86 20.11 6.31
CA THR A 24 8.48 21.39 6.07
C THR A 24 9.11 21.51 4.69
N ARG A 25 9.65 20.42 4.17
CA ARG A 25 10.29 20.39 2.85
C ARG A 25 10.09 19.03 2.17
N LEU A 26 9.82 19.08 0.87
CA LEU A 26 9.83 17.95 -0.04
C LEU A 26 10.87 18.26 -1.13
N SER A 27 11.82 17.36 -1.35
CA SER A 27 12.86 17.49 -2.38
C SER A 27 13.09 16.18 -3.11
N ASP A 28 13.68 16.29 -4.31
CA ASP A 28 14.08 15.15 -5.14
C ASP A 28 12.90 14.27 -5.62
N LEU A 29 11.65 14.74 -5.52
CA LEU A 29 10.50 14.03 -6.09
C LEU A 29 10.47 14.25 -7.61
N PRO A 30 10.70 13.20 -8.42
CA PRO A 30 10.65 13.33 -9.87
C PRO A 30 9.17 13.38 -10.33
N ALA A 31 8.67 14.58 -10.43
CA ALA A 31 7.30 14.91 -10.86
C ALA A 31 7.31 16.12 -11.77
N THR A 32 6.40 16.18 -12.75
CA THR A 32 6.23 17.36 -13.62
C THR A 32 5.66 18.53 -12.82
N SER A 33 4.75 18.25 -11.89
CA SER A 33 4.21 19.25 -10.99
C SER A 33 3.86 18.66 -9.63
N VAL A 34 3.95 19.49 -8.60
CA VAL A 34 3.56 19.14 -7.22
C VAL A 34 2.65 20.23 -6.69
N SER A 35 1.51 19.85 -6.18
CA SER A 35 0.55 20.75 -5.54
C SER A 35 0.24 20.32 -4.11
N LYS A 36 0.02 21.30 -3.24
CA LYS A 36 -0.38 21.07 -1.85
C LYS A 36 -1.74 21.69 -1.62
N SER A 37 -2.68 20.90 -1.12
CA SER A 37 -4.01 21.38 -0.75
C SER A 37 -3.96 22.23 0.54
N GLN A 38 -5.04 22.98 0.78
CA GLN A 38 -5.23 23.69 2.06
C GLN A 38 -5.26 22.75 3.27
N TYR A 39 -5.50 21.46 3.08
CA TYR A 39 -5.53 20.45 4.15
C TYR A 39 -4.18 19.76 4.35
N GLY A 40 -3.15 20.17 3.62
CA GLY A 40 -1.81 19.58 3.73
C GLY A 40 -1.56 18.37 2.82
N THR A 41 -2.57 17.89 2.10
CA THR A 41 -2.41 16.79 1.15
C THR A 41 -1.54 17.20 -0.02
N VAL A 42 -0.54 16.40 -0.35
CA VAL A 42 0.37 16.63 -1.47
C VAL A 42 -0.02 15.73 -2.64
N LYS A 43 -0.17 16.30 -3.83
CA LYS A 43 -0.46 15.60 -5.08
C LYS A 43 0.69 15.83 -6.06
N GLY A 44 1.24 14.74 -6.59
CA GLY A 44 2.22 14.76 -7.68
C GLY A 44 1.57 14.40 -9.01
N GLN A 45 2.07 14.99 -10.10
CA GLN A 45 1.71 14.67 -11.49
C GLN A 45 2.99 14.41 -12.29
N GLY A 46 2.93 13.53 -13.27
CA GLY A 46 4.10 13.10 -14.03
C GLY A 46 5.09 12.32 -13.17
N LEU A 47 4.57 11.54 -12.21
CA LEU A 47 5.38 10.71 -11.31
C LEU A 47 5.96 9.52 -12.06
N VAL A 48 7.24 9.24 -11.79
CA VAL A 48 7.85 7.98 -12.27
C VAL A 48 7.40 6.80 -11.41
N PRO A 49 7.44 5.56 -11.92
CA PRO A 49 6.90 4.40 -11.21
C PRO A 49 7.52 4.12 -9.84
N SER A 50 8.82 4.33 -9.68
CA SER A 50 9.54 3.98 -8.44
C SER A 50 10.53 5.08 -8.05
N PRO A 51 10.05 6.28 -7.65
CA PRO A 51 10.92 7.35 -7.21
C PRO A 51 11.46 7.12 -5.81
N SER A 52 12.61 7.74 -5.54
CA SER A 52 13.03 8.09 -4.19
C SER A 52 12.98 9.61 -4.03
N PHE A 53 12.54 10.08 -2.88
CA PHE A 53 12.47 11.49 -2.56
C PHE A 53 12.73 11.73 -1.08
N LYS A 54 13.08 12.96 -0.73
CA LYS A 54 13.44 13.33 0.64
C LYS A 54 12.37 14.22 1.25
N LEU A 55 12.07 13.94 2.51
CA LEU A 55 11.19 14.74 3.35
C LEU A 55 11.99 15.33 4.51
N SER A 56 11.72 16.58 4.83
CA SER A 56 12.09 17.17 6.12
C SER A 56 10.82 17.52 6.88
N PHE A 57 10.76 17.18 8.14
CA PHE A 57 9.58 17.38 8.97
C PHE A 57 9.96 17.68 10.43
N GLY A 58 8.96 18.07 11.21
CA GLY A 58 9.19 18.55 12.58
C GLY A 58 9.50 20.05 12.62
N GLY A 59 9.52 20.62 13.81
CA GLY A 59 9.55 22.04 14.02
C GLY A 59 8.13 22.66 14.05
N THR A 60 8.05 23.97 14.21
CA THR A 60 6.78 24.68 14.09
C THR A 60 6.35 24.63 12.64
N ALA A 61 5.30 23.82 12.34
CA ALA A 61 4.73 23.78 11.00
C ALA A 61 4.36 25.21 10.56
N THR A 62 4.94 25.64 9.47
CA THR A 62 4.89 27.04 9.02
C THR A 62 3.49 27.50 8.58
N VAL A 63 2.52 26.60 8.45
CA VAL A 63 1.10 26.95 8.20
C VAL A 63 0.23 25.89 8.84
N ALA A 64 -0.12 26.04 10.09
CA ALA A 64 -1.35 25.45 10.59
C ALA A 64 -2.49 26.13 9.83
N THR A 65 -3.09 25.42 8.86
CA THR A 65 -4.29 25.93 8.20
C THR A 65 -5.33 26.17 9.29
N LYS A 66 -5.84 27.40 9.37
CA LYS A 66 -6.88 27.74 10.35
C LYS A 66 -8.09 26.85 10.14
N ALA A 67 -8.78 26.55 11.22
CA ALA A 67 -10.06 25.87 11.15
C ALA A 67 -11.07 26.72 10.35
N THR A 68 -11.90 26.06 9.58
CA THR A 68 -12.94 26.67 8.76
C THR A 68 -14.33 26.18 9.18
N ARG A 69 -15.38 26.78 8.65
CA ARG A 69 -16.75 26.31 8.89
C ARG A 69 -17.01 24.86 8.48
N VAL A 70 -16.28 24.37 7.50
CA VAL A 70 -16.39 22.97 7.07
C VAL A 70 -15.89 22.02 8.16
N ASP A 71 -14.93 22.46 8.95
CA ASP A 71 -14.33 21.62 10.00
C ASP A 71 -15.24 21.50 11.25
N THR A 72 -16.30 22.30 11.35
CA THR A 72 -17.31 22.24 12.43
C THR A 72 -18.69 21.80 11.94
N TYR A 73 -18.84 21.56 10.63
CA TYR A 73 -20.13 21.15 10.08
C TYR A 73 -20.44 19.70 10.44
N ILE A 74 -21.67 19.50 10.95
CA ILE A 74 -22.23 18.18 11.21
C ILE A 74 -23.64 18.10 10.60
N PRO A 75 -23.99 17.05 9.86
CA PRO A 75 -25.34 16.84 9.36
C PRO A 75 -26.34 16.74 10.53
N PRO A 76 -27.54 17.33 10.41
CA PRO A 76 -28.52 17.36 11.52
C PRO A 76 -28.88 15.98 12.07
N GLU A 77 -29.02 14.97 11.18
CA GLU A 77 -29.30 13.60 11.58
C GLU A 77 -28.16 12.97 12.39
N GLN A 78 -26.92 13.33 12.10
CA GLN A 78 -25.74 12.86 12.84
C GLN A 78 -25.56 13.62 14.16
N SER A 79 -25.89 14.92 14.21
CA SER A 79 -25.83 15.71 15.42
C SER A 79 -26.72 15.12 16.54
N ALA A 80 -27.96 14.75 16.22
CA ALA A 80 -28.86 14.12 17.18
C ALA A 80 -28.31 12.81 17.75
N LEU A 81 -27.67 11.99 16.88
CA LEU A 81 -27.03 10.74 17.30
C LEU A 81 -25.83 11.03 18.22
N MET A 82 -24.97 11.98 17.84
CA MET A 82 -23.78 12.33 18.63
C MET A 82 -24.16 12.90 19.99
N THR A 83 -25.12 13.82 20.07
CA THR A 83 -25.63 14.32 21.33
C THR A 83 -26.11 13.20 22.26
N LYS A 84 -26.90 12.26 21.72
CA LYS A 84 -27.40 11.10 22.49
C LYS A 84 -26.27 10.19 23.00
N VAL A 85 -25.27 9.95 22.19
CA VAL A 85 -24.13 9.09 22.55
C VAL A 85 -23.20 9.77 23.54
N LEU A 86 -22.95 11.08 23.39
CA LEU A 86 -22.04 11.83 24.25
C LEU A 86 -22.64 12.09 25.64
N ALA A 87 -23.95 12.33 25.75
CA ALA A 87 -24.59 12.79 26.98
C ALA A 87 -24.21 12.03 28.27
N PRO A 88 -24.14 10.66 28.28
CA PRO A 88 -23.77 9.91 29.48
C PRO A 88 -22.24 9.87 29.74
N HIS A 89 -21.43 10.43 28.88
CA HIS A 89 -19.98 10.30 28.91
C HIS A 89 -19.23 11.63 29.10
N ILE A 90 -19.93 12.73 29.16
CA ILE A 90 -19.32 14.07 29.27
C ILE A 90 -18.45 14.17 30.52
N VAL A 91 -17.19 14.51 30.29
CA VAL A 91 -16.21 14.87 31.32
C VAL A 91 -15.96 16.37 31.21
N ASP A 92 -16.32 17.12 32.27
CA ASP A 92 -16.24 18.56 32.26
C ASP A 92 -14.86 19.10 31.87
N GLY A 93 -14.84 19.90 30.81
CA GLY A 93 -13.66 20.61 30.34
C GLY A 93 -12.67 19.78 29.54
N ASP A 94 -12.88 18.46 29.36
CA ASP A 94 -11.95 17.60 28.59
C ASP A 94 -12.66 16.77 27.52
N PRO A 95 -12.62 17.21 26.27
CA PRO A 95 -13.21 16.48 25.14
C PRO A 95 -12.53 15.15 24.88
N ILE A 96 -11.23 15.02 25.16
CA ILE A 96 -10.47 13.79 24.90
C ILE A 96 -10.85 12.71 25.91
N LEU A 97 -10.96 13.06 27.20
CA LEU A 97 -11.45 12.15 28.23
C LEU A 97 -12.90 11.75 27.96
N THR A 98 -13.73 12.66 27.46
CA THR A 98 -15.11 12.37 27.03
C THR A 98 -15.11 11.29 25.93
N LEU A 99 -14.32 11.45 24.88
CA LEU A 99 -14.21 10.46 23.81
C LEU A 99 -13.67 9.11 24.30
N GLN A 100 -12.65 9.14 25.14
CA GLN A 100 -12.10 7.92 25.76
C GLN A 100 -13.15 7.18 26.59
N SER A 101 -14.00 7.91 27.31
CA SER A 101 -15.13 7.33 28.05
C SER A 101 -16.14 6.66 27.13
N VAL A 102 -16.48 7.28 26.00
CA VAL A 102 -17.38 6.68 24.99
C VAL A 102 -16.80 5.37 24.46
N PHE A 103 -15.54 5.38 24.01
CA PHE A 103 -14.93 4.23 23.33
C PHE A 103 -14.34 3.17 24.26
N LYS A 104 -14.41 3.35 25.58
CA LYS A 104 -13.82 2.44 26.59
C LYS A 104 -14.13 0.97 26.36
N ASN A 105 -15.35 0.64 25.93
CA ASN A 105 -15.83 -0.72 25.75
C ASN A 105 -16.00 -1.11 24.28
N PHE A 106 -15.41 -0.35 23.36
CA PHE A 106 -15.45 -0.66 21.94
C PHE A 106 -14.31 -1.61 21.55
N ARG A 107 -14.55 -2.39 20.52
CA ARG A 107 -13.59 -3.38 20.02
C ARG A 107 -13.26 -3.13 18.56
N TYR A 108 -12.02 -3.41 18.18
CA TYR A 108 -11.65 -3.42 16.78
C TYR A 108 -12.20 -4.68 16.09
N SER A 109 -12.80 -4.53 14.91
CA SER A 109 -13.30 -5.64 14.10
C SER A 109 -13.36 -5.23 12.63
N LEU A 110 -12.86 -6.08 11.75
CA LEU A 110 -13.02 -5.96 10.30
C LEU A 110 -14.38 -6.50 9.83
N TYR A 111 -15.04 -7.31 10.66
CA TYR A 111 -16.36 -7.83 10.34
C TYR A 111 -17.41 -6.71 10.38
N GLN A 112 -18.13 -6.55 9.29
CA GLN A 112 -19.24 -5.60 9.16
C GLN A 112 -20.54 -6.38 8.93
N PRO A 113 -21.50 -6.33 9.83
CA PRO A 113 -22.80 -6.90 9.57
C PRO A 113 -23.48 -6.13 8.42
N ALA A 114 -24.06 -6.84 7.48
CA ALA A 114 -24.90 -6.21 6.47
C ALA A 114 -26.10 -5.55 7.18
N THR A 115 -26.16 -4.23 7.15
CA THR A 115 -27.26 -3.46 7.75
C THR A 115 -27.87 -2.52 6.73
N GLN A 116 -29.18 -2.33 6.80
CA GLN A 116 -29.90 -1.29 6.05
C GLN A 116 -29.99 0.03 6.83
N ARG A 117 -29.41 0.06 8.05
CA ARG A 117 -29.44 1.23 8.94
C ARG A 117 -28.21 2.11 8.72
N ASP A 118 -28.24 3.28 9.37
CA ASP A 118 -27.05 4.12 9.47
C ASP A 118 -25.92 3.31 10.13
N VAL A 119 -24.81 3.23 9.43
CA VAL A 119 -23.65 2.42 9.83
C VAL A 119 -23.04 2.94 11.13
N LEU A 120 -23.05 4.27 11.34
CA LEU A 120 -22.54 4.88 12.57
C LEU A 120 -23.47 4.62 13.76
N GLU A 121 -24.80 4.64 13.56
CA GLU A 121 -25.73 4.26 14.61
C GLU A 121 -25.53 2.81 15.03
N GLU A 122 -25.38 1.89 14.06
CA GLU A 122 -25.10 0.47 14.35
C GLU A 122 -23.81 0.32 15.15
N PHE A 123 -22.74 1.01 14.73
CA PHE A 123 -21.45 0.99 15.40
C PHE A 123 -21.52 1.56 16.82
N LEU A 124 -22.10 2.74 17.00
CA LEU A 124 -22.04 3.48 18.25
C LEU A 124 -23.01 2.95 19.32
N VAL A 125 -24.18 2.46 18.89
CA VAL A 125 -25.25 2.10 19.82
C VAL A 125 -25.34 0.60 20.05
N ARG A 126 -25.08 -0.23 19.02
CA ARG A 126 -25.37 -1.66 19.06
C ARG A 126 -24.12 -2.54 19.12
N SER A 127 -23.36 -2.57 18.02
CA SER A 127 -22.25 -3.51 17.88
C SER A 127 -21.06 -3.16 18.75
N LYS A 128 -20.78 -1.89 18.92
CA LYS A 128 -19.57 -1.35 19.59
C LYS A 128 -18.30 -2.01 19.07
N ALA A 129 -18.32 -2.42 17.80
CA ALA A 129 -17.23 -3.09 17.12
C ALA A 129 -17.15 -2.60 15.68
N GLY A 130 -15.95 -2.23 15.22
CA GLY A 130 -15.72 -1.72 13.88
C GLY A 130 -14.25 -1.49 13.59
N HIS A 131 -13.93 -1.08 12.37
CA HIS A 131 -12.56 -0.77 11.96
C HIS A 131 -12.23 0.73 12.10
N CYS A 132 -10.97 1.09 11.82
CA CYS A 132 -10.44 2.45 12.04
C CYS A 132 -11.31 3.57 11.43
N GLU A 133 -11.93 3.33 10.26
CA GLU A 133 -12.78 4.36 9.62
C GLU A 133 -14.02 4.71 10.45
N TYR A 134 -14.61 3.75 11.17
CA TYR A 134 -15.75 4.02 12.05
C TYR A 134 -15.32 4.80 13.28
N PHE A 135 -14.21 4.41 13.90
CA PHE A 135 -13.63 5.16 15.01
C PHE A 135 -13.30 6.59 14.61
N ALA A 136 -12.60 6.76 13.48
CA ALA A 136 -12.21 8.07 12.97
C ALA A 136 -13.43 8.95 12.64
N SER A 137 -14.42 8.40 11.94
CA SER A 137 -15.65 9.13 11.56
C SER A 137 -16.45 9.55 12.78
N ALA A 138 -16.66 8.63 13.71
CA ALA A 138 -17.38 8.93 14.95
C ALA A 138 -16.63 9.96 15.80
N THR A 139 -15.30 9.84 15.91
CA THR A 139 -14.46 10.80 16.63
C THR A 139 -14.59 12.22 16.04
N VAL A 140 -14.53 12.34 14.70
CA VAL A 140 -14.70 13.64 14.02
C VAL A 140 -16.06 14.24 14.30
N LEU A 141 -17.14 13.47 14.19
CA LEU A 141 -18.49 13.96 14.41
C LEU A 141 -18.73 14.34 15.88
N MET A 142 -18.23 13.55 16.82
CA MET A 142 -18.31 13.85 18.25
C MET A 142 -17.54 15.12 18.62
N LEU A 143 -16.33 15.31 18.09
CA LEU A 143 -15.57 16.54 18.30
C LEU A 143 -16.31 17.77 17.76
N ARG A 144 -16.90 17.65 16.56
CA ARG A 144 -17.70 18.72 15.96
C ARG A 144 -18.95 19.04 16.79
N GLU A 145 -19.62 18.03 17.34
CA GLU A 145 -20.76 18.19 18.24
C GLU A 145 -20.36 18.90 19.53
N LEU A 146 -19.14 18.67 20.03
CA LEU A 146 -18.56 19.39 21.16
C LEU A 146 -18.02 20.79 20.77
N GLY A 147 -18.27 21.27 19.54
CA GLY A 147 -17.83 22.57 19.04
C GLY A 147 -16.35 22.64 18.65
N ILE A 148 -15.63 21.50 18.58
CA ILE A 148 -14.21 21.43 18.24
C ILE A 148 -14.08 21.17 16.75
N PRO A 149 -13.36 22.04 16.00
CA PRO A 149 -13.11 21.78 14.58
C PRO A 149 -12.31 20.48 14.41
N ALA A 150 -12.80 19.58 13.57
CA ALA A 150 -12.19 18.29 13.38
C ALA A 150 -12.22 17.84 11.91
N ARG A 151 -11.22 17.04 11.50
CA ARG A 151 -11.04 16.49 10.16
C ARG A 151 -10.84 14.99 10.19
N TYR A 152 -11.44 14.32 9.24
CA TYR A 152 -11.14 12.92 8.95
C TYR A 152 -9.85 12.84 8.15
N THR A 153 -8.95 11.98 8.56
CA THR A 153 -7.63 11.82 7.94
C THR A 153 -7.37 10.35 7.65
N VAL A 154 -6.80 10.07 6.49
CA VAL A 154 -6.31 8.75 6.11
C VAL A 154 -4.83 8.81 5.79
N GLY A 155 -4.14 7.74 6.07
CA GLY A 155 -2.70 7.61 5.82
C GLY A 155 -2.22 6.20 6.08
N PHE A 156 -0.99 6.10 6.57
CA PHE A 156 -0.36 4.83 6.89
C PHE A 156 0.26 4.90 8.27
N ALA A 157 0.10 3.85 9.06
CA ALA A 157 0.84 3.66 10.30
C ALA A 157 2.19 3.02 9.99
N ILE A 158 3.27 3.58 10.55
CA ILE A 158 4.62 3.05 10.39
C ILE A 158 4.86 2.08 11.55
N GLN A 159 4.84 0.77 11.26
CA GLN A 159 4.87 -0.27 12.28
C GLN A 159 5.94 -1.33 12.04
N GLU A 160 6.26 -1.63 10.77
CA GLU A 160 7.17 -2.71 10.40
C GLU A 160 8.57 -2.14 10.17
N TYR A 161 9.54 -2.55 10.99
CA TYR A 161 10.94 -2.23 10.80
C TYR A 161 11.67 -3.46 10.26
N GLU A 162 12.41 -3.30 9.16
CA GLU A 162 13.21 -4.36 8.53
C GLU A 162 14.71 -4.14 8.85
N PRO A 163 15.27 -4.94 9.77
CA PRO A 163 16.64 -4.73 10.21
C PRO A 163 17.70 -4.93 9.11
N MET A 164 17.45 -5.81 8.15
CA MET A 164 18.41 -6.07 7.05
C MET A 164 18.57 -4.87 6.12
N LEU A 165 17.52 -4.07 5.96
CA LEU A 165 17.49 -2.90 5.10
C LEU A 165 17.70 -1.60 5.90
N ASP A 166 17.69 -1.66 7.22
CA ASP A 166 17.67 -0.50 8.12
C ASP A 166 16.57 0.51 7.75
N MET A 167 15.37 0.00 7.50
CA MET A 167 14.24 0.78 6.98
C MET A 167 12.93 0.38 7.63
N PHE A 168 12.01 1.34 7.69
CA PHE A 168 10.60 1.05 7.95
C PHE A 168 9.88 0.70 6.64
N ILE A 169 9.13 -0.39 6.66
CA ILE A 169 8.33 -0.83 5.52
C ILE A 169 6.88 -0.46 5.76
N VAL A 170 6.29 0.22 4.79
CA VAL A 170 4.88 0.62 4.80
C VAL A 170 4.15 -0.15 3.70
N ARG A 171 3.18 -0.97 4.09
CA ARG A 171 2.38 -1.80 3.20
C ARG A 171 0.94 -1.30 3.13
N GLN A 172 0.18 -1.75 2.14
CA GLN A 172 -1.24 -1.38 2.02
C GLN A 172 -2.06 -1.73 3.27
N ARG A 173 -1.73 -2.82 3.96
CA ARG A 173 -2.37 -3.21 5.21
C ARG A 173 -2.11 -2.26 6.38
N HIS A 174 -1.11 -1.40 6.27
CA HIS A 174 -0.83 -0.35 7.26
C HIS A 174 -1.65 0.92 7.02
N ALA A 175 -2.59 0.87 6.04
CA ALA A 175 -3.55 1.95 5.85
C ALA A 175 -4.37 2.15 7.13
N HIS A 176 -4.51 3.39 7.55
CA HIS A 176 -5.17 3.73 8.79
C HIS A 176 -5.94 5.04 8.66
N ALA A 177 -7.01 5.17 9.42
CA ALA A 177 -7.82 6.37 9.50
C ALA A 177 -7.87 6.88 10.95
N TRP A 178 -7.78 8.20 11.10
CA TRP A 178 -7.86 8.88 12.41
C TRP A 178 -8.50 10.25 12.28
N ALA A 179 -8.79 10.88 13.38
CA ALA A 179 -9.25 12.27 13.42
C ALA A 179 -8.07 13.24 13.64
N GLN A 180 -8.21 14.45 13.14
CA GLN A 180 -7.44 15.61 13.56
C GLN A 180 -8.38 16.63 14.20
N ALA A 181 -8.02 17.15 15.36
CA ALA A 181 -8.76 18.19 16.06
C ALA A 181 -7.94 19.48 16.13
N PHE A 182 -8.61 20.62 16.00
CA PHE A 182 -7.97 21.93 16.16
C PHE A 182 -8.11 22.40 17.61
N ILE A 183 -7.07 22.15 18.39
CA ILE A 183 -7.01 22.44 19.83
C ILE A 183 -5.82 23.36 20.07
N ASP A 184 -6.00 24.41 20.85
CA ASP A 184 -4.98 25.42 21.20
C ASP A 184 -4.26 26.01 19.97
N GLY A 185 -5.04 26.28 18.91
CA GLY A 185 -4.53 26.88 17.68
C GLY A 185 -3.69 25.94 16.79
N LYS A 186 -3.71 24.63 17.03
CA LYS A 186 -2.95 23.62 16.31
C LYS A 186 -3.81 22.40 15.97
N TRP A 187 -3.54 21.79 14.82
CA TRP A 187 -4.10 20.48 14.48
C TRP A 187 -3.36 19.38 15.22
N GLN A 188 -4.09 18.61 16.01
CA GLN A 188 -3.57 17.48 16.79
C GLN A 188 -4.19 16.19 16.29
N VAL A 189 -3.41 15.11 16.28
CA VAL A 189 -3.89 13.75 15.96
C VAL A 189 -4.69 13.22 17.14
N ILE A 190 -5.91 12.78 16.86
CA ILE A 190 -6.80 12.13 17.82
C ILE A 190 -7.18 10.78 17.22
N ASP A 191 -6.66 9.72 17.80
CA ASP A 191 -6.96 8.35 17.39
C ASP A 191 -7.60 7.58 18.55
N MET A 192 -8.83 7.19 18.36
CA MET A 192 -9.60 6.42 19.35
C MET A 192 -9.72 4.94 18.97
N THR A 193 -9.01 4.52 17.92
CA THR A 193 -8.94 3.10 17.52
C THR A 193 -8.17 2.31 18.57
N PRO A 194 -8.69 1.18 19.06
CA PRO A 194 -7.97 0.33 20.01
C PRO A 194 -6.60 -0.10 19.48
N ASN A 195 -5.55 -0.04 20.28
CA ASN A 195 -4.16 -0.29 19.87
C ASN A 195 -3.91 -1.70 19.27
N ILE A 196 -4.80 -2.64 19.53
CA ILE A 196 -4.71 -4.02 19.00
C ILE A 196 -5.12 -4.14 17.52
N TRP A 197 -5.51 -3.04 16.86
CA TRP A 197 -5.99 -3.09 15.47
C TRP A 197 -4.95 -3.69 14.51
N ALA A 198 -3.69 -3.36 14.68
CA ALA A 198 -2.61 -3.84 13.84
C ALA A 198 -2.37 -5.35 14.00
N ASP A 199 -2.43 -5.85 15.23
CA ASP A 199 -2.29 -7.28 15.54
C ASP A 199 -3.47 -8.06 14.96
N ASN A 200 -4.69 -7.52 15.04
CA ASN A 200 -5.89 -8.14 14.49
C ASN A 200 -5.82 -8.22 12.95
N GLU A 201 -5.40 -7.15 12.29
CA GLU A 201 -5.19 -7.18 10.84
C GLU A 201 -4.05 -8.12 10.42
N ALA A 202 -3.02 -8.24 11.26
CA ALA A 202 -1.96 -9.21 11.04
C ALA A 202 -2.44 -10.66 11.21
N ALA A 203 -3.30 -10.93 12.20
CA ALA A 203 -3.82 -12.27 12.50
C ALA A 203 -4.78 -12.82 11.42
N GLU A 204 -5.57 -11.96 10.79
CA GLU A 204 -6.48 -12.35 9.70
C GLU A 204 -5.78 -12.59 8.36
N ALA A 205 -4.47 -12.44 8.34
CA ALA A 205 -3.68 -12.60 7.13
C ALA A 205 -3.49 -14.05 6.70
N SER A 206 -3.43 -14.26 5.38
CA SER A 206 -3.13 -15.57 4.78
C SER A 206 -1.81 -16.15 5.31
N PHE A 207 -1.76 -17.47 5.50
CA PHE A 207 -0.55 -18.22 5.90
C PHE A 207 0.63 -18.06 4.90
N LEU A 208 0.36 -17.68 3.66
CA LEU A 208 1.39 -17.40 2.64
C LEU A 208 2.04 -16.02 2.79
N ARG A 209 1.53 -15.19 3.68
CA ARG A 209 2.00 -13.80 3.86
C ARG A 209 3.50 -13.69 4.13
N PRO A 210 4.13 -14.49 5.03
CA PRO A 210 5.57 -14.37 5.27
C PRO A 210 6.41 -14.59 4.02
N ALA A 211 6.02 -15.54 3.16
CA ALA A 211 6.72 -15.81 1.91
C ALA A 211 6.54 -14.66 0.90
N ILE A 212 5.34 -14.10 0.80
CA ILE A 212 5.05 -12.95 -0.07
C ILE A 212 5.81 -11.71 0.42
N ASP A 213 5.86 -11.48 1.73
CA ASP A 213 6.57 -10.36 2.32
C ASP A 213 8.09 -10.49 2.12
N LEU A 214 8.65 -11.69 2.28
CA LEU A 214 10.06 -11.99 2.00
C LEU A 214 10.40 -11.72 0.53
N LEU A 215 9.58 -12.23 -0.40
CA LEU A 215 9.77 -11.99 -1.83
C LEU A 215 9.67 -10.50 -2.18
N SER A 216 8.71 -9.80 -1.59
CA SER A 216 8.54 -8.35 -1.75
C SER A 216 9.77 -7.58 -1.26
N ASN A 217 10.31 -7.94 -0.09
CA ASN A 217 11.51 -7.32 0.46
C ASN A 217 12.74 -7.60 -0.42
N ALA A 218 12.89 -8.83 -0.91
CA ALA A 218 13.99 -9.21 -1.79
C ALA A 218 13.92 -8.47 -3.14
N THR A 219 12.74 -8.36 -3.75
CA THR A 219 12.55 -7.61 -4.99
C THR A 219 12.82 -6.12 -4.79
N PHE A 220 12.40 -5.55 -3.67
CA PHE A 220 12.67 -4.17 -3.33
C PHE A 220 14.16 -3.91 -3.10
N ALA A 221 14.83 -4.76 -2.31
CA ALA A 221 16.27 -4.70 -2.10
C ALA A 221 17.04 -4.77 -3.42
N PHE A 222 16.63 -5.67 -4.32
CA PHE A 222 17.20 -5.78 -5.66
C PHE A 222 16.97 -4.50 -6.48
N GLN A 223 15.78 -3.90 -6.43
CA GLN A 223 15.50 -2.64 -7.13
C GLN A 223 16.37 -1.49 -6.62
N ILE A 224 16.53 -1.35 -5.30
CA ILE A 224 17.42 -0.34 -4.72
C ILE A 224 18.85 -0.58 -5.17
N TRP A 225 19.35 -1.80 -5.05
CA TRP A 225 20.69 -2.16 -5.49
C TRP A 225 20.88 -1.88 -6.98
N TRP A 226 19.93 -2.28 -7.85
CA TRP A 226 19.98 -2.02 -9.28
C TRP A 226 20.00 -0.52 -9.60
N ASN A 227 19.15 0.26 -8.97
CA ASN A 227 19.09 1.71 -9.17
C ASN A 227 20.29 2.46 -8.56
N SER A 228 20.94 1.88 -7.54
CA SER A 228 22.16 2.44 -6.94
C SER A 228 23.40 2.20 -7.80
N GLN A 229 23.37 1.17 -8.63
CA GLN A 229 24.40 0.93 -9.63
C GLN A 229 24.24 2.00 -10.72
N LYS A 230 24.99 3.07 -10.60
CA LYS A 230 25.26 3.96 -11.75
C LYS A 230 26.06 3.14 -12.77
N ILE A 231 25.36 2.34 -13.55
CA ILE A 231 25.97 1.65 -14.67
C ILE A 231 26.25 2.74 -15.71
N GLU A 232 27.36 3.45 -15.55
CA GLU A 232 27.86 4.40 -16.54
C GLU A 232 28.21 3.69 -17.86
N ASN A 233 28.30 2.35 -17.83
CA ASN A 233 28.69 1.52 -18.98
C ASN A 233 27.71 0.36 -19.18
N TYR A 234 26.47 0.64 -19.58
CA TYR A 234 25.56 -0.43 -20.09
C TYR A 234 26.25 -1.27 -21.19
N GLU A 235 27.09 -0.62 -21.99
CA GLU A 235 27.84 -1.26 -23.07
C GLU A 235 28.77 -2.35 -22.56
N THR A 236 29.44 -2.16 -21.43
CA THR A 236 30.33 -3.19 -20.86
C THR A 236 29.55 -4.38 -20.29
N ALA A 237 28.44 -4.14 -19.60
CA ALA A 237 27.60 -5.20 -19.04
C ALA A 237 26.93 -6.01 -20.15
N LEU A 238 26.43 -5.36 -21.21
CA LEU A 238 25.87 -6.01 -22.39
C LEU A 238 26.95 -6.80 -23.17
N SER A 239 28.16 -6.26 -23.27
CA SER A 239 29.29 -6.94 -23.92
C SER A 239 29.70 -8.21 -23.18
N ILE A 240 29.78 -8.16 -21.85
CA ILE A 240 30.08 -9.33 -21.01
C ILE A 240 28.97 -10.39 -21.15
N LEU A 241 27.70 -9.99 -21.06
CA LEU A 241 26.57 -10.91 -21.22
C LEU A 241 26.55 -11.53 -22.63
N GLY A 242 26.80 -10.70 -23.65
CA GLY A 242 26.94 -11.16 -25.04
C GLY A 242 28.07 -12.14 -25.21
N ALA A 243 29.26 -11.89 -24.66
CA ALA A 243 30.40 -12.78 -24.70
C ALA A 243 30.10 -14.13 -24.02
N ILE A 244 29.43 -14.13 -22.86
CA ILE A 244 29.01 -15.34 -22.16
C ILE A 244 28.02 -16.14 -23.03
N LEU A 245 27.05 -15.50 -23.65
CA LEU A 245 26.02 -16.12 -24.48
C LEU A 245 26.66 -16.72 -25.74
N VAL A 246 27.55 -15.99 -26.39
CA VAL A 246 28.32 -16.47 -27.55
C VAL A 246 29.22 -17.66 -27.18
N SER A 247 29.92 -17.59 -26.07
CA SER A 247 30.75 -18.67 -25.54
C SER A 247 29.91 -19.92 -25.26
N PHE A 248 28.74 -19.76 -24.66
CA PHE A 248 27.80 -20.85 -24.41
C PHE A 248 27.27 -21.48 -25.71
N LEU A 249 26.93 -20.67 -26.72
CA LEU A 249 26.50 -21.16 -28.02
C LEU A 249 27.61 -21.89 -28.76
N LEU A 250 28.81 -21.35 -28.76
CA LEU A 250 29.98 -22.02 -29.34
C LEU A 250 30.24 -23.35 -28.63
N TRP A 251 30.27 -23.38 -27.30
CA TRP A 251 30.41 -24.62 -26.53
C TRP A 251 29.32 -25.63 -26.88
N ARG A 252 28.06 -25.20 -27.01
CA ARG A 252 26.95 -26.07 -27.43
C ARG A 252 27.13 -26.62 -28.84
N ILE A 253 27.61 -25.80 -29.78
CA ILE A 253 27.87 -26.24 -31.17
C ILE A 253 29.00 -27.26 -31.19
N PHE A 254 30.12 -27.01 -30.48
CA PHE A 254 31.26 -27.92 -30.45
C PHE A 254 31.00 -29.20 -29.65
N THR A 255 30.10 -29.17 -28.67
CA THR A 255 29.73 -30.34 -27.86
C THR A 255 28.51 -31.09 -28.40
N SER A 256 27.76 -30.52 -29.33
CA SER A 256 26.71 -31.25 -30.03
C SER A 256 27.37 -32.34 -30.90
N LYS A 257 27.34 -33.58 -30.41
CA LYS A 257 27.74 -34.73 -31.19
C LYS A 257 26.90 -34.73 -32.45
N GLN A 258 27.58 -34.62 -33.62
CA GLN A 258 26.91 -34.89 -34.89
C GLN A 258 26.41 -36.34 -34.83
N VAL A 259 25.10 -36.50 -34.83
CA VAL A 259 24.50 -37.80 -35.09
C VAL A 259 24.77 -38.08 -36.54
N LEU A 260 25.92 -38.76 -36.80
CA LEU A 260 26.15 -39.37 -38.10
C LEU A 260 25.02 -40.39 -38.29
N ILE A 261 24.10 -40.06 -39.18
CA ILE A 261 23.15 -41.03 -39.71
C ILE A 261 24.04 -42.05 -40.46
N LYS A 262 24.24 -43.18 -39.81
CA LYS A 262 24.89 -44.31 -40.44
C LYS A 262 23.90 -44.82 -41.47
N ASP A 263 24.11 -44.53 -42.72
CA ASP A 263 23.38 -45.18 -43.79
C ASP A 263 23.62 -46.67 -43.65
N ASP A 264 22.63 -47.39 -43.14
CA ASP A 264 22.60 -48.84 -43.13
C ASP A 264 22.39 -49.30 -44.56
N GLU A 265 23.50 -49.64 -45.24
CA GLU A 265 23.52 -50.32 -46.56
C GLU A 265 22.75 -51.66 -46.60
N HIS A 266 22.19 -52.08 -45.47
CA HIS A 266 21.38 -53.30 -45.35
C HIS A 266 19.89 -53.13 -45.72
N CYS A 267 19.45 -51.93 -46.11
CA CYS A 267 18.06 -51.73 -46.54
C CYS A 267 17.80 -51.98 -48.02
N GLN A 268 18.83 -52.28 -48.82
CA GLN A 268 18.69 -52.46 -50.29
C GLN A 268 18.32 -53.85 -50.75
N GLN A 269 18.16 -54.84 -49.84
CA GLN A 269 17.78 -56.22 -50.24
C GLN A 269 16.44 -56.73 -49.74
N ARG A 270 15.67 -55.91 -49.06
CA ARG A 270 14.25 -56.25 -48.81
C ARG A 270 13.39 -55.54 -49.84
N GLY A 271 13.09 -56.33 -50.88
CA GLY A 271 12.31 -55.95 -52.03
C GLY A 271 11.07 -55.12 -51.68
N LEU A 272 10.80 -54.21 -52.58
CA LEU A 272 9.56 -53.48 -52.79
C LEU A 272 8.32 -54.32 -52.40
N ARG A 273 8.02 -54.37 -51.09
CA ARG A 273 6.63 -54.66 -50.66
C ARG A 273 5.94 -53.31 -50.63
N GLN A 274 5.00 -53.13 -51.54
CA GLN A 274 4.02 -52.08 -51.52
C GLN A 274 3.29 -52.09 -50.17
N SER A 275 3.93 -51.45 -49.23
CA SER A 275 3.42 -51.25 -47.92
C SER A 275 2.48 -50.03 -47.99
N GLY A 276 1.24 -50.28 -47.95
CA GLY A 276 0.22 -49.21 -47.87
C GLY A 276 -1.12 -49.52 -48.57
N ALA A 277 -1.12 -50.38 -49.61
CA ALA A 277 -2.34 -50.68 -50.36
C ALA A 277 -3.37 -51.53 -49.59
N GLN A 278 -2.99 -52.08 -48.44
CA GLN A 278 -3.89 -52.89 -47.58
C GLN A 278 -4.18 -52.23 -46.24
N SER A 279 -3.89 -50.95 -46.09
CA SER A 279 -4.28 -50.19 -44.87
C SER A 279 -5.80 -49.98 -44.88
N PRO A 280 -6.49 -50.25 -43.77
CA PRO A 280 -7.94 -50.00 -43.66
C PRO A 280 -8.30 -48.51 -43.86
N PHE A 281 -7.37 -47.62 -43.88
CA PHE A 281 -7.60 -46.18 -44.14
C PHE A 281 -7.86 -45.83 -45.61
N TYR A 282 -7.64 -46.77 -46.57
CA TYR A 282 -7.90 -46.54 -47.99
C TYR A 282 -9.14 -47.26 -48.53
N ARG A 283 -9.98 -47.84 -47.66
CA ARG A 283 -11.32 -48.24 -48.04
C ARG A 283 -12.27 -47.04 -47.92
N ILE A 284 -12.36 -46.32 -49.01
CA ILE A 284 -13.47 -45.40 -49.24
C ILE A 284 -14.58 -46.29 -49.85
N GLU A 285 -15.68 -46.41 -49.17
CA GLU A 285 -16.90 -47.05 -49.62
C GLU A 285 -17.39 -46.31 -50.87
N GLU A 286 -17.73 -47.09 -51.93
CA GLU A 286 -18.56 -46.60 -53.02
C GLU A 286 -20.00 -46.42 -52.54
#